data_ed253b1ba2815ae007f14eba6ad5f175
#
_entry.id   ed253b1ba2815ae007f14eba6ad5f175
#
_cell.length_a   1.000
_cell.length_b   1.000
_cell.length_c   1.000
_cell.angle_alpha   90.00
_cell.angle_beta   90.00
_cell.angle_gamma   90.00
#
_symmetry.space_group_name_H-M   'P 1'
#
loop_
_entity.id
_entity.type
_entity.pdbx_description
1 polymer ?
#
loop_
_entity_poly.entity_id
_entity_poly.type
_entity_poly.pdbx_seq_one_letter_code
_entity_poly.pdbx_strand_id
1 'polypeptide(L)'
;EYTLKGSMQVKAEKDGKPVAKPLEVDGEPVEAEATFTPEKSDGTANVAFRFNSRDIKPGTELVVFESLERGGNQLAAHEDIEDVNQTVTVTAPAISTSARDGIDGDKDVVVDDEATVIDTVEYKNLVPGKEYTLNGKLHSKSTGEPLKVGGKPVTGQTTFTPEKADGKVEVTFT
;
A
#
# COMPACT_ATOMS: atom_id res chain seq x y z
N GLU A 1 21.26 -27.70 -10.67
CA GLU A 1 20.18 -26.74 -10.69
C GLU A 1 19.04 -27.21 -9.79
N TYR A 2 18.43 -26.29 -9.04
CA TYR A 2 17.27 -26.49 -8.18
C TYR A 2 16.16 -25.53 -8.62
N THR A 3 14.93 -25.90 -8.33
CA THR A 3 13.75 -25.08 -8.56
C THR A 3 13.04 -24.82 -7.24
N LEU A 4 12.80 -23.53 -6.93
CA LEU A 4 11.87 -23.12 -5.88
C LEU A 4 10.52 -22.85 -6.54
N LYS A 5 9.47 -23.46 -6.02
CA LYS A 5 8.09 -23.14 -6.38
C LYS A 5 7.40 -22.54 -5.17
N GLY A 6 6.78 -21.41 -5.37
CA GLY A 6 6.04 -20.71 -4.35
C GLY A 6 4.59 -20.53 -4.72
N SER A 7 3.70 -20.60 -3.74
CA SER A 7 2.29 -20.27 -3.86
C SER A 7 1.87 -19.32 -2.74
N MET A 8 1.04 -18.37 -3.06
CA MET A 8 0.53 -17.44 -2.06
C MET A 8 -0.82 -17.93 -1.54
N GLN A 9 -0.94 -18.00 -0.22
CA GLN A 9 -2.13 -18.48 0.47
C GLN A 9 -2.78 -17.35 1.24
N VAL A 10 -4.10 -17.34 1.31
CA VAL A 10 -4.87 -16.49 2.23
C VAL A 10 -5.08 -17.27 3.52
N LYS A 11 -4.72 -16.68 4.65
CA LYS A 11 -5.05 -17.21 5.96
C LYS A 11 -6.55 -17.06 6.19
N ALA A 12 -7.25 -18.18 6.29
CA ALA A 12 -8.68 -18.26 6.53
C ALA A 12 -8.94 -19.05 7.80
N GLU A 13 -10.19 -19.08 8.26
CA GLU A 13 -10.61 -19.87 9.41
C GLU A 13 -11.68 -20.87 9.00
N LYS A 14 -11.55 -22.10 9.48
CA LYS A 14 -12.54 -23.15 9.35
C LYS A 14 -12.64 -23.91 10.68
N ASP A 15 -13.86 -23.96 11.25
CA ASP A 15 -14.14 -24.64 12.52
C ASP A 15 -13.23 -24.15 13.68
N GLY A 16 -12.94 -22.82 13.72
CA GLY A 16 -12.08 -22.20 14.72
C GLY A 16 -10.58 -22.48 14.56
N LYS A 17 -10.15 -23.00 13.39
CA LYS A 17 -8.75 -23.30 13.09
C LYS A 17 -8.28 -22.54 11.86
N PRO A 18 -7.03 -22.06 11.86
CA PRO A 18 -6.44 -21.44 10.66
C PRO A 18 -6.30 -22.49 9.55
N VAL A 19 -6.67 -22.10 8.34
CA VAL A 19 -6.54 -22.92 7.13
C VAL A 19 -5.99 -22.07 5.99
N ALA A 20 -5.20 -22.71 5.14
CA ALA A 20 -4.71 -22.09 3.91
C ALA A 20 -5.75 -22.21 2.80
N LYS A 21 -5.93 -21.11 2.06
CA LYS A 21 -6.65 -21.10 0.78
C LYS A 21 -5.76 -20.44 -0.26
N PRO A 22 -5.63 -20.99 -1.48
CA PRO A 22 -4.89 -20.30 -2.53
C PRO A 22 -5.39 -18.87 -2.74
N LEU A 23 -4.48 -17.91 -2.82
CA LEU A 23 -4.82 -16.57 -3.27
C LEU A 23 -5.05 -16.63 -4.78
N GLU A 24 -6.25 -16.27 -5.20
CA GLU A 24 -6.60 -16.14 -6.61
C GLU A 24 -6.78 -14.66 -6.97
N VAL A 25 -6.19 -14.24 -8.07
CA VAL A 25 -6.33 -12.92 -8.66
C VAL A 25 -6.78 -13.10 -10.10
N ASP A 26 -7.89 -12.46 -10.48
CA ASP A 26 -8.53 -12.62 -11.81
C ASP A 26 -8.86 -14.10 -12.15
N GLY A 27 -9.12 -14.93 -11.13
CA GLY A 27 -9.47 -16.34 -11.28
C GLY A 27 -8.28 -17.29 -11.39
N GLU A 28 -7.05 -16.78 -11.31
CA GLU A 28 -5.83 -17.58 -11.36
C GLU A 28 -5.09 -17.57 -10.02
N PRO A 29 -4.52 -18.71 -9.58
CA PRO A 29 -3.73 -18.74 -8.36
C PRO A 29 -2.45 -17.91 -8.49
N VAL A 30 -2.06 -17.24 -7.42
CA VAL A 30 -0.80 -16.48 -7.36
C VAL A 30 0.35 -17.43 -7.02
N GLU A 31 1.10 -17.79 -8.03
CA GLU A 31 2.26 -18.69 -7.95
C GLU A 31 3.50 -18.03 -8.53
N ALA A 32 4.66 -18.51 -8.13
CA ALA A 32 5.95 -18.06 -8.65
C ALA A 32 6.96 -19.20 -8.62
N GLU A 33 7.93 -19.13 -9.52
CA GLU A 33 9.00 -20.10 -9.63
C GLU A 33 10.34 -19.38 -9.83
N ALA A 34 11.40 -19.93 -9.24
CA ALA A 34 12.76 -19.49 -9.44
C ALA A 34 13.71 -20.69 -9.51
N THR A 35 14.62 -20.66 -10.48
CA THR A 35 15.70 -21.67 -10.59
C THR A 35 17.01 -21.08 -10.13
N PHE A 36 17.84 -21.88 -9.49
CA PHE A 36 19.17 -21.47 -9.04
C PHE A 36 20.14 -22.66 -8.94
N THR A 37 21.41 -22.35 -9.01
CA THR A 37 22.48 -23.30 -8.74
C THR A 37 23.30 -22.78 -7.58
N PRO A 38 23.28 -23.43 -6.40
CA PRO A 38 23.99 -22.93 -5.23
C PRO A 38 25.50 -23.10 -5.42
N GLU A 39 26.27 -22.11 -5.00
CA GLU A 39 27.74 -22.17 -4.97
C GLU A 39 28.25 -22.87 -3.71
N LYS A 40 27.45 -22.93 -2.67
CA LYS A 40 27.76 -23.53 -1.36
C LYS A 40 26.58 -24.37 -0.89
N SER A 41 26.81 -25.24 0.11
CA SER A 41 25.78 -26.07 0.73
C SER A 41 24.66 -25.25 1.42
N ASP A 42 25.00 -24.07 1.89
CA ASP A 42 24.11 -23.19 2.62
C ASP A 42 24.06 -21.81 1.95
N GLY A 43 22.88 -21.20 1.90
CA GLY A 43 22.66 -19.89 1.27
C GLY A 43 21.20 -19.48 1.25
N THR A 44 20.90 -18.43 0.49
CA THR A 44 19.56 -17.90 0.29
C THR A 44 19.24 -17.80 -1.19
N ALA A 45 17.97 -18.03 -1.54
CA ALA A 45 17.44 -17.78 -2.88
C ALA A 45 16.12 -17.00 -2.73
N ASN A 46 15.75 -16.24 -3.76
CA ASN A 46 14.54 -15.40 -3.73
C ASN A 46 13.53 -15.90 -4.77
N VAL A 47 12.27 -15.95 -4.38
CA VAL A 47 11.12 -16.13 -5.27
C VAL A 47 10.31 -14.83 -5.23
N ALA A 48 9.99 -14.25 -6.39
CA ALA A 48 9.27 -12.99 -6.49
C ALA A 48 7.85 -13.23 -7.00
N PHE A 49 6.86 -12.89 -6.19
CA PHE A 49 5.45 -12.90 -6.56
C PHE A 49 5.03 -11.53 -7.10
N ARG A 50 4.33 -11.52 -8.22
CA ARG A 50 3.80 -10.30 -8.84
C ARG A 50 2.32 -10.48 -9.15
N PHE A 51 1.49 -9.68 -8.52
CA PHE A 51 0.03 -9.76 -8.69
C PHE A 51 -0.61 -8.39 -8.45
N ASN A 52 -1.85 -8.24 -8.91
CA ASN A 52 -2.65 -7.05 -8.65
C ASN A 52 -3.34 -7.21 -7.28
N SER A 53 -2.99 -6.34 -6.34
CA SER A 53 -3.55 -6.37 -4.97
C SER A 53 -4.73 -5.41 -4.75
N ARG A 54 -5.21 -4.71 -5.81
CA ARG A 54 -6.22 -3.64 -5.70
C ARG A 54 -7.50 -4.10 -5.02
N ASP A 55 -7.96 -5.31 -5.36
CA ASP A 55 -9.24 -5.84 -4.89
C ASP A 55 -9.08 -6.76 -3.66
N ILE A 56 -7.87 -6.90 -3.14
CA ILE A 56 -7.63 -7.63 -1.91
C ILE A 56 -7.95 -6.72 -0.72
N LYS A 57 -8.82 -7.19 0.17
CA LYS A 57 -9.24 -6.42 1.33
C LYS A 57 -8.04 -6.09 2.24
N PRO A 58 -7.86 -4.81 2.63
CA PRO A 58 -6.85 -4.44 3.64
C PRO A 58 -7.06 -5.21 4.95
N GLY A 59 -5.96 -5.64 5.56
CA GLY A 59 -5.96 -6.51 6.73
C GLY A 59 -5.92 -8.01 6.39
N THR A 60 -6.02 -8.38 5.11
CA THR A 60 -5.83 -9.78 4.70
C THR A 60 -4.39 -10.21 4.93
N GLU A 61 -4.21 -11.33 5.65
CA GLU A 61 -2.92 -11.97 5.83
C GLU A 61 -2.67 -12.97 4.68
N LEU A 62 -1.56 -12.79 4.00
CA LEU A 62 -1.08 -13.65 2.92
C LEU A 62 0.15 -14.40 3.41
N VAL A 63 0.16 -15.71 3.25
CA VAL A 63 1.25 -16.60 3.67
C VAL A 63 1.86 -17.26 2.45
N VAL A 64 3.18 -17.26 2.35
CA VAL A 64 3.91 -17.91 1.26
C VAL A 64 4.18 -19.36 1.62
N PHE A 65 3.76 -20.28 0.79
CA PHE A 65 4.15 -21.68 0.84
C PHE A 65 5.19 -21.96 -0.24
N GLU A 66 6.25 -22.66 0.09
CA GLU A 66 7.35 -22.93 -0.82
C GLU A 66 7.75 -24.40 -0.81
N SER A 67 8.14 -24.91 -1.98
CA SER A 67 8.77 -26.20 -2.15
C SER A 67 10.08 -26.09 -2.94
N LEU A 68 11.04 -26.94 -2.58
CA LEU A 68 12.33 -27.09 -3.27
C LEU A 68 12.32 -28.38 -4.07
N GLU A 69 12.61 -28.26 -5.35
CA GLU A 69 12.67 -29.40 -6.27
C GLU A 69 14.04 -29.53 -6.94
N ARG A 70 14.38 -30.75 -7.35
CA ARG A 70 15.49 -31.06 -8.22
C ARG A 70 15.18 -32.23 -9.13
N GLY A 71 15.35 -32.02 -10.44
CA GLY A 71 15.04 -33.08 -11.43
C GLY A 71 13.59 -33.56 -11.39
N GLY A 72 12.64 -32.67 -11.06
CA GLY A 72 11.21 -32.99 -10.94
C GLY A 72 10.79 -33.67 -9.63
N ASN A 73 11.71 -33.85 -8.67
CA ASN A 73 11.41 -34.43 -7.37
C ASN A 73 11.44 -33.35 -6.28
N GLN A 74 10.40 -33.31 -5.46
CA GLN A 74 10.37 -32.44 -4.29
C GLN A 74 11.34 -32.96 -3.22
N LEU A 75 12.22 -32.09 -2.74
CA LEU A 75 13.22 -32.38 -1.73
C LEU A 75 12.83 -31.84 -0.35
N ALA A 76 12.16 -30.70 -0.31
CA ALA A 76 11.71 -30.04 0.91
C ALA A 76 10.49 -29.16 0.60
N ALA A 77 9.72 -28.86 1.64
CA ALA A 77 8.64 -27.87 1.59
C ALA A 77 8.54 -27.14 2.93
N HIS A 78 8.07 -25.89 2.87
CA HIS A 78 7.70 -25.09 4.03
C HIS A 78 6.29 -24.54 3.80
N GLU A 79 5.31 -25.13 4.49
CA GLU A 79 3.87 -24.89 4.28
C GLU A 79 3.19 -24.73 5.65
N ASP A 80 3.61 -23.72 6.42
CA ASP A 80 3.04 -23.40 7.72
C ASP A 80 2.21 -22.12 7.65
N ILE A 81 0.88 -22.26 7.74
CA ILE A 81 -0.07 -21.14 7.67
C ILE A 81 0.03 -20.18 8.86
N GLU A 82 0.67 -20.60 9.94
CA GLU A 82 0.84 -19.79 11.15
C GLU A 82 2.25 -19.15 11.25
N ASP A 83 3.16 -19.46 10.33
CA ASP A 83 4.50 -18.88 10.34
C ASP A 83 4.47 -17.39 10.01
N VAL A 84 4.77 -16.57 11.02
CA VAL A 84 4.82 -15.10 10.91
C VAL A 84 5.92 -14.61 9.96
N ASN A 85 7.00 -15.40 9.76
CA ASN A 85 8.09 -15.03 8.84
C ASN A 85 7.69 -15.21 7.37
N GLN A 86 6.69 -16.06 7.10
CA GLN A 86 6.12 -16.25 5.76
C GLN A 86 4.87 -15.39 5.51
N THR A 87 4.44 -14.60 6.51
CA THR A 87 3.20 -13.83 6.46
C THR A 87 3.46 -12.38 6.08
N VAL A 88 2.70 -11.86 5.12
CA VAL A 88 2.60 -10.45 4.80
C VAL A 88 1.15 -9.99 4.92
N THR A 89 0.93 -8.74 5.34
CA THR A 89 -0.41 -8.17 5.48
C THR A 89 -0.68 -7.15 4.39
N VAL A 90 -1.82 -7.26 3.73
CA VAL A 90 -2.28 -6.27 2.74
C VAL A 90 -2.69 -5.00 3.48
N THR A 91 -2.12 -3.85 3.08
CA THR A 91 -2.44 -2.54 3.66
C THR A 91 -3.02 -1.61 2.60
N ALA A 92 -3.86 -0.65 3.04
CA ALA A 92 -4.37 0.40 2.18
C ALA A 92 -3.59 1.70 2.37
N PRO A 93 -3.46 2.54 1.32
CA PRO A 93 -3.07 3.94 1.46
C PRO A 93 -4.00 4.67 2.42
N ALA A 94 -3.44 5.57 3.23
CA ALA A 94 -4.18 6.44 4.13
C ALA A 94 -3.61 7.86 4.11
N ILE A 95 -4.48 8.84 4.36
CA ILE A 95 -4.08 10.24 4.53
C ILE A 95 -4.74 10.83 5.78
N SER A 96 -4.05 11.77 6.41
CA SER A 96 -4.58 12.72 7.39
C SER A 96 -4.05 14.11 7.08
N THR A 97 -4.82 15.14 7.45
CA THR A 97 -4.50 16.51 7.02
C THR A 97 -4.53 17.52 8.16
N SER A 98 -3.78 18.60 8.01
CA SER A 98 -3.77 19.73 8.93
C SER A 98 -3.58 21.04 8.18
N ALA A 99 -4.64 21.84 8.07
CA ALA A 99 -4.61 23.12 7.41
C ALA A 99 -4.05 24.24 8.33
N ARG A 100 -3.41 25.26 7.72
CA ARG A 100 -2.92 26.47 8.38
C ARG A 100 -3.02 27.67 7.45
N ASP A 101 -2.97 28.87 8.03
CA ASP A 101 -2.71 30.09 7.24
C ASP A 101 -1.37 29.98 6.52
N GLY A 102 -1.31 30.42 5.27
CA GLY A 102 -0.10 30.37 4.46
C GLY A 102 0.88 31.51 4.73
N ILE A 103 0.46 32.56 5.46
CA ILE A 103 1.27 33.77 5.73
C ILE A 103 2.08 33.61 7.02
N ASP A 104 1.41 33.31 8.12
CA ASP A 104 2.06 33.22 9.44
C ASP A 104 2.02 31.82 10.07
N GLY A 105 1.28 30.90 9.47
CA GLY A 105 1.25 29.50 9.85
C GLY A 105 0.30 29.15 10.99
N ASP A 106 -0.51 30.10 11.46
CA ASP A 106 -1.51 29.84 12.49
C ASP A 106 -2.81 29.25 11.92
N LYS A 107 -3.91 29.30 12.68
CA LYS A 107 -5.22 28.73 12.29
C LYS A 107 -6.24 29.78 11.86
N ASP A 108 -5.87 31.03 11.89
CA ASP A 108 -6.76 32.17 11.66
C ASP A 108 -6.39 32.89 10.36
N VAL A 109 -7.23 32.75 9.34
CA VAL A 109 -7.04 33.45 8.05
C VAL A 109 -7.71 34.83 8.16
N VAL A 110 -6.91 35.89 8.05
CA VAL A 110 -7.40 37.26 8.05
C VAL A 110 -8.11 37.58 6.74
N VAL A 111 -9.20 38.35 6.82
CA VAL A 111 -9.93 38.82 5.63
C VAL A 111 -9.04 39.73 4.81
N ASP A 112 -8.67 39.33 3.61
CA ASP A 112 -7.82 40.03 2.67
C ASP A 112 -8.24 39.72 1.22
N ASP A 113 -7.67 40.47 0.26
CA ASP A 113 -7.91 40.27 -1.17
C ASP A 113 -7.27 38.96 -1.67
N GLU A 114 -6.20 38.48 -1.03
CA GLU A 114 -5.48 37.23 -1.35
C GLU A 114 -5.21 36.40 -0.10
N ALA A 115 -6.13 35.51 0.24
CA ALA A 115 -5.94 34.55 1.33
C ALA A 115 -5.28 33.26 0.81
N THR A 116 -4.31 32.74 1.53
CA THR A 116 -3.66 31.45 1.24
C THR A 116 -3.84 30.48 2.38
N VAL A 117 -4.31 29.29 2.08
CA VAL A 117 -4.38 28.17 3.05
C VAL A 117 -3.46 27.06 2.58
N ILE A 118 -2.62 26.56 3.47
CA ILE A 118 -1.75 25.41 3.22
C ILE A 118 -2.25 24.23 4.05
N ASP A 119 -2.51 23.11 3.39
CA ASP A 119 -2.87 21.86 4.04
C ASP A 119 -1.70 20.89 3.97
N THR A 120 -1.18 20.52 5.14
CA THR A 120 -0.14 19.49 5.26
C THR A 120 -0.81 18.13 5.32
N VAL A 121 -0.59 17.33 4.29
CA VAL A 121 -1.12 15.96 4.16
C VAL A 121 -0.06 14.97 4.60
N GLU A 122 -0.32 14.24 5.67
CA GLU A 122 0.46 13.05 6.05
C GLU A 122 -0.10 11.85 5.31
N TYR A 123 0.76 11.14 4.60
CA TYR A 123 0.39 9.92 3.88
C TYR A 123 1.07 8.69 4.46
N LYS A 124 0.40 7.52 4.33
CA LYS A 124 0.90 6.22 4.78
C LYS A 124 0.63 5.15 3.72
N ASN A 125 1.49 4.15 3.69
CA ASN A 125 1.38 2.96 2.85
C ASN A 125 1.35 3.27 1.34
N LEU A 126 2.00 4.33 0.88
CA LEU A 126 2.17 4.59 -0.54
C LEU A 126 3.31 3.73 -1.11
N VAL A 127 3.26 3.49 -2.41
CA VAL A 127 4.34 2.79 -3.11
C VAL A 127 5.43 3.79 -3.50
N PRO A 128 6.66 3.68 -2.95
CA PRO A 128 7.75 4.58 -3.31
C PRO A 128 8.03 4.55 -4.82
N GLY A 129 8.38 5.70 -5.39
CA GLY A 129 8.70 5.86 -6.81
C GLY A 129 7.49 5.90 -7.75
N LYS A 130 6.26 5.76 -7.25
CA LYS A 130 5.03 5.98 -8.04
C LYS A 130 4.48 7.38 -7.85
N GLU A 131 3.98 7.97 -8.92
CA GLU A 131 3.36 9.29 -8.89
C GLU A 131 1.93 9.23 -8.32
N TYR A 132 1.60 10.18 -7.45
CA TYR A 132 0.29 10.38 -6.85
C TYR A 132 -0.15 11.84 -7.01
N THR A 133 -1.46 12.03 -7.13
CA THR A 133 -2.08 13.35 -7.18
C THR A 133 -3.02 13.51 -5.99
N LEU A 134 -2.81 14.58 -5.22
CA LEU A 134 -3.73 15.03 -4.17
C LEU A 134 -4.62 16.14 -4.73
N ASN A 135 -5.92 16.01 -4.50
CA ASN A 135 -6.91 17.02 -4.83
C ASN A 135 -7.63 17.46 -3.55
N GLY A 136 -7.55 18.74 -3.23
CA GLY A 136 -8.18 19.34 -2.07
C GLY A 136 -9.34 20.27 -2.46
N LYS A 137 -10.33 20.39 -1.55
CA LYS A 137 -11.40 21.39 -1.61
C LYS A 137 -11.60 22.00 -0.23
N LEU A 138 -11.70 23.31 -0.16
CA LEU A 138 -12.13 23.97 1.08
C LEU A 138 -13.64 23.86 1.24
N HIS A 139 -14.08 23.60 2.46
CA HIS A 139 -15.49 23.55 2.84
C HIS A 139 -15.78 24.52 3.98
N SER A 140 -16.95 25.14 3.94
CA SER A 140 -17.48 25.88 5.09
C SER A 140 -17.95 24.90 6.16
N LYS A 141 -17.37 24.98 7.36
CA LYS A 141 -17.78 24.12 8.48
C LYS A 141 -19.24 24.33 8.90
N SER A 142 -19.75 25.55 8.76
CA SER A 142 -21.11 25.90 9.15
C SER A 142 -22.19 25.31 8.23
N THR A 143 -21.89 25.16 6.92
CA THR A 143 -22.84 24.66 5.92
C THR A 143 -22.52 23.27 5.43
N GLY A 144 -21.27 22.82 5.56
CA GLY A 144 -20.76 21.58 4.95
C GLY A 144 -20.50 21.69 3.44
N GLU A 145 -20.87 22.81 2.83
CA GLU A 145 -20.76 23.03 1.39
C GLU A 145 -19.33 23.48 0.97
N PRO A 146 -18.93 23.22 -0.28
CA PRO A 146 -17.69 23.76 -0.80
C PRO A 146 -17.65 25.30 -0.72
N LEU A 147 -16.54 25.84 -0.18
CA LEU A 147 -16.30 27.28 -0.20
C LEU A 147 -16.15 27.77 -1.64
N LYS A 148 -16.88 28.82 -1.99
CA LYS A 148 -16.84 29.43 -3.33
C LYS A 148 -16.43 30.90 -3.24
N VAL A 149 -15.51 31.30 -4.11
CA VAL A 149 -15.12 32.70 -4.33
C VAL A 149 -15.41 33.02 -5.79
N GLY A 150 -16.14 34.09 -6.04
CA GLY A 150 -16.59 34.45 -7.40
C GLY A 150 -17.43 33.36 -8.09
N GLY A 151 -18.17 32.53 -7.32
CA GLY A 151 -18.97 31.40 -7.82
C GLY A 151 -18.20 30.11 -8.12
N LYS A 152 -16.88 30.10 -7.98
CA LYS A 152 -16.03 28.94 -8.21
C LYS A 152 -15.59 28.31 -6.90
N PRO A 153 -15.52 26.96 -6.78
CA PRO A 153 -15.01 26.32 -5.59
C PRO A 153 -13.51 26.61 -5.41
N VAL A 154 -13.08 26.82 -4.17
CA VAL A 154 -11.66 26.93 -3.81
C VAL A 154 -11.06 25.54 -3.72
N THR A 155 -10.11 25.24 -4.62
CA THR A 155 -9.47 23.92 -4.74
C THR A 155 -7.96 24.05 -4.76
N GLY A 156 -7.28 23.02 -4.31
CA GLY A 156 -5.83 22.87 -4.43
C GLY A 156 -5.48 21.51 -5.03
N GLN A 157 -4.35 21.43 -5.71
CA GLN A 157 -3.85 20.18 -6.28
C GLN A 157 -2.32 20.11 -6.13
N THR A 158 -1.82 18.96 -5.78
CA THR A 158 -0.37 18.66 -5.74
C THR A 158 -0.11 17.28 -6.30
N THR A 159 0.85 17.18 -7.22
CA THR A 159 1.35 15.89 -7.73
C THR A 159 2.75 15.65 -7.19
N PHE A 160 3.01 14.44 -6.69
CA PHE A 160 4.29 14.10 -6.07
C PHE A 160 4.62 12.61 -6.23
N THR A 161 5.91 12.30 -6.09
CA THR A 161 6.43 10.93 -6.11
C THR A 161 7.09 10.67 -4.75
N PRO A 162 6.51 9.85 -3.87
CA PRO A 162 7.08 9.60 -2.57
C PRO A 162 8.37 8.78 -2.67
N GLU A 163 9.38 9.14 -1.89
CA GLU A 163 10.61 8.36 -1.74
C GLU A 163 10.46 7.21 -0.72
N LYS A 164 9.50 7.35 0.20
CA LYS A 164 9.18 6.39 1.26
C LYS A 164 7.68 6.15 1.32
N ALA A 165 7.28 4.99 1.86
CA ALA A 165 5.88 4.63 2.01
C ALA A 165 5.07 5.62 2.85
N ASP A 166 5.71 6.25 3.84
CA ASP A 166 5.11 7.23 4.75
C ASP A 166 5.83 8.57 4.65
N GLY A 167 5.09 9.66 4.71
CA GLY A 167 5.66 11.00 4.64
C GLY A 167 4.61 12.11 4.68
N LYS A 168 5.02 13.29 4.24
CA LYS A 168 4.20 14.50 4.21
C LYS A 168 4.35 15.21 2.88
N VAL A 169 3.28 15.88 2.46
CA VAL A 169 3.25 16.77 1.29
C VAL A 169 2.25 17.89 1.54
N GLU A 170 2.44 19.03 0.91
CA GLU A 170 1.57 20.19 1.09
C GLU A 170 0.69 20.43 -0.14
N VAL A 171 -0.55 20.83 0.13
CA VAL A 171 -1.50 21.32 -0.89
C VAL A 171 -1.84 22.76 -0.55
N THR A 172 -1.67 23.66 -1.53
CA THR A 172 -1.95 25.10 -1.38
C THR A 172 -3.28 25.45 -2.03
N PHE A 173 -4.07 26.26 -1.34
CA PHE A 173 -5.32 26.88 -1.79
C PHE A 173 -5.12 28.39 -1.84
N THR A 174 -5.42 28.99 -2.97
CA THR A 174 -5.31 30.44 -3.22
C THR A 174 -6.57 30.97 -3.91
#